data_13d468084433282ff9f65984f833b462
#
_entry.id   13d468084433282ff9f65984f833b462
#
_cell.length_a   1.000
_cell.length_b   1.000
_cell.length_c   1.000
_cell.angle_alpha   90.00
_cell.angle_beta   90.00
_cell.angle_gamma   90.00
#
_symmetry.space_group_name_H-M   'P 1'
#
loop_
_entity.id
_entity.type
_entity.pdbx_description
1 polymer ?
#
loop_
_entity_poly.entity_id
_entity_poly.type
_entity_poly.pdbx_seq_one_letter_code
_entity_poly.pdbx_strand_id
1 'polypeptide(L)'
;MSILRDYRPLDFERLLEIDQACFARGIAYSAAELQHFLNLRSAIKIIGEQEGEIKGFIVADKFRPRRSEQSMGQIITIDVLEDARRTGLGSQLLTAAEEELKKSGCGYVSLETAVDNFAAMKFYKKHGYAGLKILPRYYLNSLDALLMGKKL
;
A
#
# COMPACT_ATOMS: atom_id res chain seq x y z
N MET A 1 -7.57 -8.22 18.38
CA MET A 1 -6.10 -8.10 18.34
C MET A 1 -5.60 -8.50 16.98
N SER A 2 -4.68 -7.72 16.42
CA SER A 2 -4.12 -7.97 15.09
C SER A 2 -2.72 -8.55 15.20
N ILE A 3 -2.42 -9.49 14.31
CA ILE A 3 -1.08 -10.08 14.19
C ILE A 3 -0.56 -9.72 12.81
N LEU A 4 0.66 -9.17 12.76
CA LEU A 4 1.35 -8.90 11.49
C LEU A 4 2.37 -10.01 11.22
N ARG A 5 2.43 -10.45 9.99
CA ARG A 5 3.40 -11.45 9.56
C ARG A 5 3.79 -11.28 8.10
N ASP A 6 4.83 -11.94 7.67
CA ASP A 6 5.24 -11.90 6.27
C ASP A 6 4.28 -12.67 5.36
N TYR A 7 4.19 -12.22 4.13
CA TYR A 7 3.44 -12.88 3.08
C TYR A 7 4.06 -14.25 2.74
N ARG A 8 3.19 -15.22 2.45
CA ARG A 8 3.57 -16.53 1.92
C ARG A 8 2.78 -16.81 0.64
N PRO A 9 3.33 -17.56 -0.32
CA PRO A 9 2.62 -17.83 -1.59
C PRO A 9 1.22 -18.41 -1.42
N LEU A 10 0.96 -19.17 -0.35
CA LEU A 10 -0.38 -19.72 -0.06
C LEU A 10 -1.42 -18.63 0.24
N ASP A 11 -0.99 -17.42 0.55
CA ASP A 11 -1.89 -16.29 0.85
C ASP A 11 -2.43 -15.62 -0.41
N PHE A 12 -1.87 -15.90 -1.57
CA PHE A 12 -2.14 -15.14 -2.80
C PHE A 12 -3.63 -15.02 -3.12
N GLU A 13 -4.35 -16.14 -3.14
CA GLU A 13 -5.77 -16.13 -3.49
C GLU A 13 -6.59 -15.22 -2.55
N ARG A 14 -6.27 -15.27 -1.27
CA ARG A 14 -6.94 -14.43 -0.29
C ARG A 14 -6.61 -12.95 -0.50
N LEU A 15 -5.36 -12.62 -0.82
CA LEU A 15 -4.97 -11.24 -1.08
C LEU A 15 -5.63 -10.69 -2.33
N LEU A 16 -5.75 -11.50 -3.38
CA LEU A 16 -6.46 -11.09 -4.59
C LEU A 16 -7.92 -10.80 -4.30
N GLU A 17 -8.58 -11.66 -3.53
CA GLU A 17 -9.96 -11.47 -3.10
C GLU A 17 -10.13 -10.16 -2.32
N ILE A 18 -9.22 -9.88 -1.39
CA ILE A 18 -9.25 -8.65 -0.59
C ILE A 18 -9.07 -7.41 -1.48
N ASP A 19 -8.10 -7.44 -2.39
CA ASP A 19 -7.85 -6.31 -3.29
C ASP A 19 -9.07 -6.00 -4.15
N GLN A 20 -9.70 -7.04 -4.68
CA GLN A 20 -10.91 -6.89 -5.48
C GLN A 20 -12.10 -6.39 -4.66
N ALA A 21 -12.14 -6.69 -3.37
CA ALA A 21 -13.18 -6.18 -2.47
C ALA A 21 -12.93 -4.73 -2.05
N CYS A 22 -11.66 -4.31 -1.96
CA CYS A 22 -11.29 -2.98 -1.51
C CYS A 22 -11.36 -1.91 -2.61
N PHE A 23 -11.19 -2.29 -3.87
CA PHE A 23 -11.07 -1.34 -4.97
C PHE A 23 -12.07 -1.62 -6.08
N ALA A 24 -12.48 -0.54 -6.74
CA ALA A 24 -13.39 -0.61 -7.87
C ALA A 24 -12.74 -1.36 -9.05
N ARG A 25 -13.59 -1.93 -9.89
CA ARG A 25 -13.16 -2.58 -11.12
C ARG A 25 -12.35 -1.60 -11.96
N GLY A 26 -11.16 -2.04 -12.41
CA GLY A 26 -10.22 -1.21 -13.16
C GLY A 26 -9.22 -0.44 -12.30
N ILE A 27 -9.47 -0.34 -10.98
CA ILE A 27 -8.50 0.19 -10.01
C ILE A 27 -7.84 -0.98 -9.28
N ALA A 28 -8.63 -1.99 -8.91
CA ALA A 28 -8.11 -3.23 -8.34
C ALA A 28 -7.13 -3.89 -9.31
N TYR A 29 -6.11 -4.52 -8.78
CA TYR A 29 -5.14 -5.22 -9.60
C TYR A 29 -5.74 -6.49 -10.23
N SER A 30 -5.28 -6.83 -11.43
CA SER A 30 -5.51 -8.16 -11.97
C SER A 30 -4.68 -9.19 -11.20
N ALA A 31 -5.02 -10.46 -11.34
CA ALA A 31 -4.25 -11.54 -10.72
C ALA A 31 -2.77 -11.48 -11.14
N ALA A 32 -2.50 -11.23 -12.43
CA ALA A 32 -1.13 -11.14 -12.95
C ALA A 32 -0.37 -9.94 -12.37
N GLU A 33 -1.01 -8.79 -12.27
CA GLU A 33 -0.40 -7.59 -11.70
C GLU A 33 -0.07 -7.77 -10.21
N LEU A 34 -1.01 -8.28 -9.44
CA LEU A 34 -0.78 -8.53 -8.01
C LEU A 34 0.33 -9.56 -7.81
N GLN A 35 0.32 -10.64 -8.60
CA GLN A 35 1.37 -11.65 -8.53
C GLN A 35 2.74 -11.07 -8.86
N HIS A 36 2.80 -10.16 -9.83
CA HIS A 36 4.05 -9.48 -10.19
C HIS A 36 4.62 -8.74 -8.97
N PHE A 37 3.82 -7.94 -8.28
CA PHE A 37 4.29 -7.20 -7.11
C PHE A 37 4.67 -8.12 -5.96
N LEU A 38 3.88 -9.16 -5.72
CA LEU A 38 4.15 -10.11 -4.63
C LEU A 38 5.39 -10.98 -4.90
N ASN A 39 5.81 -11.10 -6.15
CA ASN A 39 7.02 -11.84 -6.50
C ASN A 39 8.30 -11.00 -6.49
N LEU A 40 8.19 -9.68 -6.31
CA LEU A 40 9.36 -8.81 -6.23
C LEU A 40 10.15 -9.11 -4.96
N ARG A 41 11.41 -9.48 -5.11
CA ARG A 41 12.29 -9.82 -3.97
C ARG A 41 12.55 -8.63 -3.06
N SER A 42 12.64 -7.44 -3.64
CA SER A 42 12.89 -6.21 -2.90
C SER A 42 11.67 -5.69 -2.16
N ALA A 43 10.48 -6.21 -2.48
CA ALA A 43 9.23 -5.69 -1.91
C ALA A 43 9.02 -6.16 -0.47
N ILE A 44 8.47 -5.24 0.32
CA ILE A 44 7.99 -5.52 1.67
C ILE A 44 6.54 -5.98 1.52
N LYS A 45 6.22 -7.11 2.13
CA LYS A 45 4.90 -7.76 1.98
C LYS A 45 4.45 -8.21 3.36
N ILE A 46 3.53 -7.48 3.96
CA ILE A 46 3.09 -7.72 5.34
C ILE A 46 1.59 -8.02 5.34
N ILE A 47 1.24 -9.10 6.00
CA ILE A 47 -0.13 -9.58 6.17
C ILE A 47 -0.63 -9.19 7.55
N GLY A 48 -1.88 -8.75 7.62
CA GLY A 48 -2.56 -8.49 8.88
C GLY A 48 -3.66 -9.50 9.12
N GLU A 49 -3.58 -10.20 10.24
CA GLU A 49 -4.58 -11.19 10.66
C GLU A 49 -5.34 -10.73 11.88
N GLN A 50 -6.62 -11.04 11.92
CA GLN A 50 -7.47 -10.88 13.09
C GLN A 50 -8.29 -12.16 13.25
N GLU A 51 -8.27 -12.73 14.45
CA GLU A 51 -9.03 -13.96 14.76
C GLU A 51 -8.73 -15.10 13.79
N GLY A 52 -7.46 -15.24 13.39
CA GLY A 52 -7.04 -16.31 12.49
C GLY A 52 -7.33 -16.10 11.01
N GLU A 53 -7.90 -14.95 10.65
CA GLU A 53 -8.23 -14.64 9.26
C GLU A 53 -7.40 -13.46 8.75
N ILE A 54 -7.00 -13.52 7.48
CA ILE A 54 -6.36 -12.38 6.82
C ILE A 54 -7.41 -11.31 6.58
N LYS A 55 -7.21 -10.13 7.15
CA LYS A 55 -8.12 -8.99 7.04
C LYS A 55 -7.53 -7.81 6.28
N GLY A 56 -6.24 -7.82 6.03
CA GLY A 56 -5.58 -6.77 5.27
C GLY A 56 -4.14 -7.10 4.96
N PHE A 57 -3.54 -6.29 4.12
CA PHE A 57 -2.13 -6.44 3.76
C PHE A 57 -1.58 -5.15 3.19
N ILE A 58 -0.26 -5.06 3.16
CA ILE A 58 0.45 -3.95 2.53
C ILE A 58 1.59 -4.50 1.68
N VAL A 59 1.79 -3.90 0.53
CA VAL A 59 2.95 -4.14 -0.33
C VAL A 59 3.64 -2.82 -0.56
N ALA A 60 4.93 -2.77 -0.30
CA ALA A 60 5.75 -1.59 -0.51
C ALA A 60 7.06 -2.01 -1.17
N ASP A 61 7.67 -1.13 -1.92
CA ASP A 61 8.96 -1.40 -2.53
C ASP A 61 9.86 -0.17 -2.41
N LYS A 62 11.11 -0.36 -2.70
CA LYS A 62 12.09 0.72 -2.70
C LYS A 62 12.70 0.86 -4.09
N PHE A 63 13.07 2.07 -4.43
CA PHE A 63 13.78 2.36 -5.67
C PHE A 63 14.76 3.50 -5.40
N ARG A 64 15.77 3.58 -6.26
CA ARG A 64 16.71 4.69 -6.19
C ARG A 64 16.48 5.58 -7.40
N PRO A 65 15.98 6.81 -7.21
CA PRO A 65 15.82 7.73 -8.32
C PRO A 65 17.15 8.00 -9.00
N ARG A 66 17.09 8.25 -10.30
CA ARG A 66 18.28 8.52 -11.10
C ARG A 66 19.03 9.70 -10.49
N ARG A 67 20.36 9.55 -10.33
CA ARG A 67 21.26 10.56 -9.74
C ARG A 67 20.96 10.89 -8.26
N SER A 68 20.26 10.03 -7.59
CA SER A 68 20.04 10.16 -6.16
C SER A 68 20.95 9.22 -5.41
N GLU A 69 21.49 9.68 -4.28
CA GLU A 69 22.29 8.84 -3.38
C GLU A 69 21.41 8.08 -2.40
N GLN A 70 20.14 8.48 -2.29
CA GLN A 70 19.23 7.90 -1.32
C GLN A 70 18.10 7.14 -2.01
N SER A 71 17.76 5.97 -1.45
CA SER A 71 16.61 5.20 -1.88
C SER A 71 15.32 5.85 -1.39
N MET A 72 14.27 5.65 -2.16
CA MET A 72 12.92 6.10 -1.83
C MET A 72 12.00 4.89 -1.75
N GLY A 73 11.01 4.98 -0.88
CA GLY A 73 9.97 3.97 -0.76
C GLY A 73 8.71 4.36 -1.51
N GLN A 74 7.97 3.35 -1.91
CA GLN A 74 6.66 3.51 -2.51
C GLN A 74 5.71 2.48 -1.90
N ILE A 75 4.58 2.94 -1.40
CA ILE A 75 3.49 2.03 -1.02
C ILE A 75 2.76 1.66 -2.30
N ILE A 76 2.82 0.39 -2.67
CA ILE A 76 2.17 -0.11 -3.88
C ILE A 76 0.68 -0.28 -3.64
N THR A 77 0.32 -0.92 -2.54
CA THR A 77 -1.07 -1.02 -2.12
C THR A 77 -1.16 -1.26 -0.62
N ILE A 78 -2.22 -0.77 -0.02
CA ILE A 78 -2.63 -1.11 1.34
C ILE A 78 -4.12 -1.39 1.32
N ASP A 79 -4.48 -2.59 1.73
CA ASP A 79 -5.83 -3.09 1.64
C ASP A 79 -6.28 -3.55 3.02
N VAL A 80 -7.42 -3.07 3.47
CA VAL A 80 -8.06 -3.51 4.72
C VAL A 80 -9.53 -3.74 4.44
N LEU A 81 -10.02 -4.94 4.74
CA LEU A 81 -11.43 -5.26 4.57
C LEU A 81 -12.30 -4.32 5.40
N GLU A 82 -13.49 -4.05 4.89
CA GLU A 82 -14.39 -3.09 5.52
C GLU A 82 -14.69 -3.43 6.98
N ASP A 83 -14.89 -4.71 7.29
CA ASP A 83 -15.19 -5.17 8.65
C ASP A 83 -14.00 -5.06 9.62
N ALA A 84 -12.81 -4.85 9.10
CA ALA A 84 -11.59 -4.66 9.90
C ALA A 84 -11.14 -3.20 9.95
N ARG A 85 -11.82 -2.29 9.25
CA ARG A 85 -11.52 -0.87 9.29
C ARG A 85 -11.87 -0.31 10.66
N ARG A 86 -11.17 0.77 11.04
CA ARG A 86 -11.31 1.41 12.35
C ARG A 86 -10.89 0.53 13.53
N THR A 87 -10.14 -0.54 13.24
CA THR A 87 -9.54 -1.39 14.29
C THR A 87 -8.07 -1.06 14.54
N GLY A 88 -7.50 -0.14 13.74
CA GLY A 88 -6.08 0.19 13.79
C GLY A 88 -5.21 -0.68 12.89
N LEU A 89 -5.78 -1.66 12.18
CA LEU A 89 -5.01 -2.55 11.32
C LEU A 89 -4.29 -1.81 10.21
N GLY A 90 -4.96 -0.88 9.52
CA GLY A 90 -4.34 -0.08 8.47
C GLY A 90 -3.14 0.71 8.99
N SER A 91 -3.28 1.33 10.16
CA SER A 91 -2.20 2.08 10.80
C SER A 91 -1.02 1.18 11.16
N GLN A 92 -1.29 -0.02 11.66
CA GLN A 92 -0.25 -0.99 12.00
C GLN A 92 0.50 -1.45 10.76
N LEU A 93 -0.20 -1.75 9.68
CA LEU A 93 0.40 -2.16 8.41
C LEU A 93 1.28 -1.05 7.84
N LEU A 94 0.76 0.17 7.79
CA LEU A 94 1.50 1.32 7.26
C LEU A 94 2.76 1.60 8.07
N THR A 95 2.63 1.64 9.39
CA THR A 95 3.78 1.88 10.28
C THR A 95 4.85 0.80 10.12
N ALA A 96 4.44 -0.47 10.05
CA ALA A 96 5.39 -1.58 9.88
C ALA A 96 6.15 -1.47 8.54
N ALA A 97 5.45 -1.13 7.46
CA ALA A 97 6.10 -0.94 6.16
C ALA A 97 7.05 0.25 6.18
N GLU A 98 6.66 1.36 6.80
CA GLU A 98 7.51 2.54 6.93
C GLU A 98 8.78 2.23 7.70
N GLU A 99 8.68 1.47 8.78
CA GLU A 99 9.84 1.05 9.56
C GLU A 99 10.81 0.21 8.74
N GLU A 100 10.30 -0.73 7.95
CA GLU A 100 11.12 -1.56 7.07
C GLU A 100 11.79 -0.74 5.97
N LEU A 101 11.06 0.19 5.37
CA LEU A 101 11.62 1.09 4.37
C LEU A 101 12.73 1.96 4.96
N LYS A 102 12.53 2.48 6.15
CA LYS A 102 13.54 3.29 6.85
C LYS A 102 14.79 2.47 7.15
N LYS A 103 14.64 1.24 7.64
CA LYS A 103 15.77 0.33 7.87
C LYS A 103 16.53 0.02 6.59
N SER A 104 15.84 0.02 5.45
CA SER A 104 16.44 -0.22 4.13
C SER A 104 17.14 1.02 3.56
N GLY A 105 17.17 2.13 4.29
CA GLY A 105 17.85 3.34 3.86
C GLY A 105 16.98 4.34 3.10
N CYS A 106 15.66 4.14 3.08
CA CYS A 106 14.76 5.09 2.43
C CYS A 106 14.56 6.32 3.32
N GLY A 107 14.73 7.50 2.73
CA GLY A 107 14.52 8.78 3.42
C GLY A 107 13.15 9.38 3.17
N TYR A 108 12.40 8.79 2.26
CA TYR A 108 11.11 9.30 1.84
C TYR A 108 10.23 8.16 1.33
N VAL A 109 8.93 8.31 1.48
CA VAL A 109 7.97 7.34 0.94
C VAL A 109 6.83 8.06 0.24
N SER A 110 6.37 7.50 -0.88
CA SER A 110 5.27 8.05 -1.66
C SER A 110 4.22 6.99 -1.95
N LEU A 111 3.05 7.45 -2.37
CA LEU A 111 1.95 6.60 -2.81
C LEU A 111 1.03 7.40 -3.73
N GLU A 112 0.23 6.69 -4.51
CA GLU A 112 -0.83 7.30 -5.30
C GLU A 112 -2.18 6.83 -4.79
N THR A 113 -3.16 7.73 -4.78
CA THR A 113 -4.55 7.41 -4.44
C THR A 113 -5.48 8.14 -5.40
N ALA A 114 -6.64 7.55 -5.68
CA ALA A 114 -7.64 8.20 -6.52
C ALA A 114 -8.13 9.49 -5.85
N VAL A 115 -8.30 10.55 -6.62
CA VAL A 115 -8.67 11.86 -6.08
C VAL A 115 -10.05 11.88 -5.42
N ASP A 116 -10.90 10.91 -5.72
CA ASP A 116 -12.23 10.76 -5.12
C ASP A 116 -12.23 9.83 -3.88
N ASN A 117 -11.10 9.25 -3.55
CA ASN A 117 -10.99 8.40 -2.36
C ASN A 117 -10.66 9.25 -1.12
N PHE A 118 -11.68 9.95 -0.63
CA PHE A 118 -11.52 10.90 0.49
C PHE A 118 -11.12 10.20 1.78
N ALA A 119 -11.63 8.99 2.02
CA ALA A 119 -11.28 8.23 3.21
C ALA A 119 -9.80 7.87 3.23
N ALA A 120 -9.26 7.44 2.10
CA ALA A 120 -7.83 7.13 1.98
C ALA A 120 -6.97 8.37 2.17
N MET A 121 -7.33 9.48 1.53
CA MET A 121 -6.59 10.74 1.66
C MET A 121 -6.56 11.21 3.12
N LYS A 122 -7.69 11.11 3.83
CA LYS A 122 -7.77 11.47 5.24
C LYS A 122 -6.87 10.58 6.09
N PHE A 123 -6.88 9.28 5.81
CA PHE A 123 -6.04 8.29 6.50
C PHE A 123 -4.56 8.62 6.32
N TYR A 124 -4.13 8.88 5.09
CA TYR A 124 -2.72 9.19 4.81
C TYR A 124 -2.29 10.51 5.43
N LYS A 125 -3.14 11.53 5.37
CA LYS A 125 -2.85 12.82 6.02
C LYS A 125 -2.66 12.67 7.52
N LYS A 126 -3.49 11.84 8.15
CA LYS A 126 -3.36 11.54 9.58
C LYS A 126 -2.00 10.92 9.91
N HIS A 127 -1.43 10.17 8.97
CA HIS A 127 -0.13 9.54 9.12
C HIS A 127 1.05 10.38 8.61
N GLY A 128 0.81 11.66 8.34
CA GLY A 128 1.88 12.61 8.00
C GLY A 128 2.15 12.76 6.50
N TYR A 129 1.35 12.16 5.66
CA TYR A 129 1.50 12.32 4.21
C TYR A 129 0.90 13.64 3.74
N ALA A 130 1.58 14.29 2.82
CA ALA A 130 1.12 15.52 2.19
C ALA A 130 0.88 15.29 0.71
N GLY A 131 -0.10 15.98 0.14
CA GLY A 131 -0.34 15.97 -1.30
C GLY A 131 0.78 16.70 -2.03
N LEU A 132 1.29 16.09 -3.09
CA LEU A 132 2.41 16.61 -3.85
C LEU A 132 2.03 17.02 -5.26
N LYS A 133 1.22 16.22 -5.94
CA LYS A 133 0.96 16.40 -7.36
C LYS A 133 -0.28 15.61 -7.79
N ILE A 134 -1.06 16.20 -8.71
CA ILE A 134 -2.14 15.48 -9.39
C ILE A 134 -1.56 14.77 -10.60
N LEU A 135 -1.88 13.49 -10.77
CA LEU A 135 -1.53 12.69 -11.92
C LEU A 135 -2.78 12.52 -12.78
N PRO A 136 -2.92 13.30 -13.88
CA PRO A 136 -4.16 13.27 -14.67
C PRO A 136 -4.36 11.91 -15.34
N ARG A 137 -5.62 11.47 -15.37
CA ARG A 137 -6.06 10.24 -16.08
C ARG A 137 -5.27 9.00 -15.71
N TYR A 138 -4.89 8.89 -14.44
CA TYR A 138 -4.05 7.81 -13.95
C TYR A 138 -4.79 6.48 -13.96
N TYR A 139 -6.06 6.48 -13.51
CA TYR A 139 -6.89 5.28 -13.46
C TYR A 139 -7.86 5.26 -14.64
N LEU A 140 -7.92 4.15 -15.37
CA LEU A 140 -8.86 3.95 -16.49
C LEU A 140 -8.85 5.10 -17.51
N ASN A 141 -7.74 5.83 -17.60
CA ASN A 141 -7.61 6.98 -18.49
C ASN A 141 -8.65 8.10 -18.25
N SER A 142 -9.31 8.11 -17.10
CA SER A 142 -10.37 9.08 -16.81
C SER A 142 -10.32 9.64 -15.39
N LEU A 143 -9.81 8.89 -14.43
CA LEU A 143 -9.76 9.31 -13.03
C LEU A 143 -8.36 9.73 -12.64
N ASP A 144 -8.24 10.93 -12.10
CA ASP A 144 -6.95 11.45 -11.65
C ASP A 144 -6.50 10.75 -10.37
N ALA A 145 -5.20 10.72 -10.15
CA ALA A 145 -4.60 10.29 -8.90
C ALA A 145 -3.92 11.45 -8.20
N LEU A 146 -3.87 11.40 -6.89
CA LEU A 146 -3.08 12.30 -6.07
C LEU A 146 -1.82 11.56 -5.62
N LEU A 147 -0.66 12.12 -5.96
CA LEU A 147 0.61 11.64 -5.41
C LEU A 147 0.79 12.26 -4.03
N MET A 148 1.01 11.42 -3.04
CA MET A 148 1.24 11.85 -1.66
C MET A 148 2.59 11.35 -1.18
N GLY A 149 3.19 12.04 -0.24
CA GLY A 149 4.50 11.63 0.27
C GLY A 149 4.77 12.11 1.68
N LYS A 150 5.80 11.48 2.27
CA LYS A 150 6.19 11.69 3.66
C LYS A 150 7.69 11.44 3.82
N LYS A 151 8.35 12.27 4.61
CA LYS A 151 9.72 12.01 5.08
C LYS A 151 9.72 10.87 6.10
N LEU A 152 10.65 9.98 5.98
CA LEU A 152 10.83 8.88 6.94
C LEU A 152 11.86 9.20 8.02
#